data_137f080ffa85808df0fafec180bc1a32
#
_entry.id   137f080ffa85808df0fafec180bc1a32
#
_cell.length_a   1.000
_cell.length_b   1.000
_cell.length_c   1.000
_cell.angle_alpha   90.00
_cell.angle_beta   90.00
_cell.angle_gamma   90.00
#
_symmetry.space_group_name_H-M   'P 1'
#
loop_
_entity.id
_entity.type
_entity.pdbx_description
1 polymer ?
#
loop_
_entity_poly.entity_id
_entity_poly.type
_entity_poly.pdbx_seq_one_letter_code
_entity_poly.pdbx_strand_id
1 'polypeptide(L)'
;NAPFIEELYENYLQCSTSVPPEWRGYFDGLQLGKGEVEKDVPHSPVIESFIRVEKERRKRNHSSSQYTQDNIEERKQVSVLQIINAFRFLGVRQANLDPLKQLQKPYIPALDPKFYGLTEEDMDTVFNTGSLVAPELLPLRKILQLLQRIYCGNVGVEYMYITDTEQKRWIQARL
;
A
#
# COMPACT_ATOMS: atom_id res chain seq x y z
N ASN A 1 -12.29 27.18 -28.18
CA ASN A 1 -11.26 28.26 -28.18
C ASN A 1 -10.51 28.42 -26.85
N ALA A 2 -10.89 27.72 -25.77
CA ALA A 2 -10.19 27.79 -24.48
C ALA A 2 -8.69 27.42 -24.57
N PRO A 3 -8.28 26.32 -25.23
CA PRO A 3 -6.87 25.96 -25.34
C PRO A 3 -6.00 27.01 -26.02
N PHE A 4 -6.54 27.73 -27.00
CA PHE A 4 -5.84 28.80 -27.71
C PHE A 4 -5.58 30.00 -26.80
N ILE A 5 -6.53 30.35 -25.95
CA ILE A 5 -6.39 31.47 -25.00
C ILE A 5 -5.39 31.11 -23.90
N GLU A 6 -5.40 29.86 -23.43
CA GLU A 6 -4.43 29.35 -22.46
C GLU A 6 -3.01 29.39 -23.03
N GLU A 7 -2.81 28.97 -24.27
CA GLU A 7 -1.50 29.03 -24.93
C GLU A 7 -1.01 30.48 -25.09
N LEU A 8 -1.89 31.41 -25.48
CA LEU A 8 -1.54 32.82 -25.53
C LEU A 8 -1.18 33.40 -24.16
N TYR A 9 -1.90 32.99 -23.10
CA TYR A 9 -1.65 33.44 -21.75
C TYR A 9 -0.30 32.90 -21.22
N GLU A 10 0.02 31.65 -21.47
CA GLU A 10 1.33 31.07 -21.15
C GLU A 10 2.48 31.82 -21.85
N ASN A 11 2.32 32.13 -23.14
CA ASN A 11 3.29 32.92 -23.90
C ASN A 11 3.44 34.31 -23.32
N TYR A 12 2.35 34.97 -22.90
CA TYR A 12 2.37 36.25 -22.22
C TYR A 12 3.11 36.19 -20.88
N LEU A 13 2.92 35.15 -20.08
CA LEU A 13 3.61 34.97 -18.78
C LEU A 13 5.11 34.74 -18.95
N GLN A 14 5.55 34.11 -20.05
CA GLN A 14 6.96 33.96 -20.39
C GLN A 14 7.58 35.25 -20.91
N CYS A 15 6.90 35.93 -21.82
CA CYS A 15 7.33 37.17 -22.42
C CYS A 15 6.13 38.00 -22.84
N SER A 16 5.83 39.10 -22.15
CA SER A 16 4.66 39.93 -22.41
C SER A 16 4.66 40.55 -23.81
N THR A 17 5.81 40.62 -24.49
CA THR A 17 5.91 41.13 -25.85
C THR A 17 5.65 40.09 -26.93
N SER A 18 5.53 38.82 -26.59
CA SER A 18 5.30 37.70 -27.54
C SER A 18 3.86 37.61 -28.04
N VAL A 19 2.93 38.29 -27.37
CA VAL A 19 1.50 38.29 -27.72
C VAL A 19 1.03 39.55 -28.41
N PRO A 20 -0.01 39.49 -29.26
CA PRO A 20 -0.58 40.68 -29.93
C PRO A 20 -0.99 41.76 -28.91
N PRO A 21 -0.89 43.04 -29.28
CA PRO A 21 -1.15 44.19 -28.37
C PRO A 21 -2.54 44.15 -27.73
N GLU A 22 -3.53 43.67 -28.46
CA GLU A 22 -4.94 43.54 -28.02
C GLU A 22 -5.08 42.57 -26.82
N TRP A 23 -4.37 41.45 -26.88
CA TRP A 23 -4.38 40.45 -25.81
C TRP A 23 -3.51 40.85 -24.62
N ARG A 24 -2.45 41.62 -24.87
CA ARG A 24 -1.56 42.15 -23.81
C ARG A 24 -2.34 43.01 -22.81
N GLY A 25 -3.13 43.97 -23.32
CA GLY A 25 -3.94 44.84 -22.47
C GLY A 25 -4.98 44.08 -21.66
N TYR A 26 -5.53 43.00 -22.21
CA TYR A 26 -6.47 42.09 -21.50
C TYR A 26 -5.75 41.33 -20.37
N PHE A 27 -4.59 40.75 -20.64
CA PHE A 27 -3.84 39.96 -19.66
C PHE A 27 -3.20 40.86 -18.58
N ASP A 28 -2.76 42.05 -18.91
CA ASP A 28 -2.32 43.06 -17.93
C ASP A 28 -3.44 43.40 -16.94
N GLY A 29 -4.66 43.58 -17.44
CA GLY A 29 -5.83 43.82 -16.63
C GLY A 29 -6.18 42.67 -15.70
N LEU A 30 -6.00 41.41 -16.13
CA LEU A 30 -6.19 40.22 -15.33
C LEU A 30 -5.18 40.13 -14.17
N GLN A 31 -3.92 40.49 -14.41
CA GLN A 31 -2.85 40.48 -13.40
C GLN A 31 -3.00 41.61 -12.37
N LEU A 32 -3.41 42.77 -12.79
CA LEU A 32 -3.68 43.91 -11.89
C LEU A 32 -4.81 43.68 -10.92
N GLY A 33 -5.80 42.84 -11.30
CA GLY A 33 -6.95 42.51 -10.45
C GLY A 33 -6.65 41.57 -9.28
N LYS A 34 -5.51 40.88 -9.29
CA LYS A 34 -5.16 39.84 -8.29
C LYS A 34 -4.31 40.31 -7.10
N GLY A 35 -3.81 41.56 -7.10
CA GLY A 35 -2.93 42.10 -6.06
C GLY A 35 -1.48 41.57 -6.11
N GLU A 36 -0.58 42.18 -5.32
CA GLU A 36 0.87 41.86 -5.36
C GLU A 36 1.27 40.45 -4.90
N VAL A 37 0.36 39.71 -4.22
CA VAL A 37 0.68 38.45 -3.56
C VAL A 37 0.42 37.22 -4.46
N GLU A 38 -0.37 37.35 -5.52
CA GLU A 38 -0.81 36.23 -6.37
C GLU A 38 -0.57 36.49 -7.86
N LYS A 39 0.68 36.78 -8.25
CA LYS A 39 1.01 36.83 -9.69
C LYS A 39 1.03 35.42 -10.26
N ASP A 40 0.31 35.22 -11.38
CA ASP A 40 0.37 33.96 -12.11
C ASP A 40 1.79 33.74 -12.67
N VAL A 41 2.26 32.51 -12.55
CA VAL A 41 3.55 32.04 -13.08
C VAL A 41 3.32 31.08 -14.24
N PRO A 42 4.23 31.03 -15.24
CA PRO A 42 4.12 30.09 -16.34
C PRO A 42 4.07 28.65 -15.83
N HIS A 43 3.13 27.86 -16.33
CA HIS A 43 3.00 26.43 -15.99
C HIS A 43 3.94 25.54 -16.81
N SER A 44 4.38 25.99 -17.97
CA SER A 44 5.27 25.23 -18.89
C SER A 44 6.52 24.68 -18.19
N PRO A 45 7.29 25.42 -17.37
CA PRO A 45 8.45 24.89 -16.67
C PRO A 45 8.11 23.79 -15.67
N VAL A 46 6.93 23.88 -15.05
CA VAL A 46 6.42 22.87 -14.10
C VAL A 46 6.08 21.59 -14.84
N ILE A 47 5.34 21.71 -15.95
CA ILE A 47 4.98 20.56 -16.82
C ILE A 47 6.24 19.86 -17.33
N GLU A 48 7.23 20.62 -17.80
CA GLU A 48 8.51 20.05 -18.26
C GLU A 48 9.27 19.32 -17.14
N SER A 49 9.23 19.85 -15.92
CA SER A 49 9.84 19.19 -14.77
C SER A 49 9.20 17.84 -14.48
N PHE A 50 7.87 17.72 -14.55
CA PHE A 50 7.15 16.46 -14.40
C PHE A 50 7.45 15.48 -15.53
N ILE A 51 7.50 15.95 -16.78
CA ILE A 51 7.86 15.11 -17.93
C ILE A 51 9.30 14.57 -17.77
N ARG A 52 10.23 15.39 -17.28
CA ARG A 52 11.61 14.97 -17.01
C ARG A 52 11.67 13.90 -15.92
N VAL A 53 10.99 14.12 -14.80
CA VAL A 53 10.91 13.16 -13.69
C VAL A 53 10.32 11.84 -14.16
N GLU A 54 9.25 11.87 -14.96
CA GLU A 54 8.63 10.66 -15.50
C GLU A 54 9.56 9.92 -16.49
N LYS A 55 10.30 10.63 -17.34
CA LYS A 55 11.31 10.02 -18.22
C LYS A 55 12.46 9.38 -17.44
N GLU A 56 12.91 10.02 -16.36
CA GLU A 56 13.94 9.46 -15.49
C GLU A 56 13.43 8.22 -14.72
N ARG A 57 12.18 8.26 -14.26
CA ARG A 57 11.51 7.12 -13.64
C ARG A 57 11.39 5.93 -14.60
N ARG A 58 11.01 6.18 -15.85
CA ARG A 58 10.95 5.13 -16.91
C ARG A 58 12.33 4.54 -17.21
N LYS A 59 13.39 5.37 -17.26
CA LYS A 59 14.76 4.88 -17.43
C LYS A 59 15.22 3.99 -16.26
N ARG A 60 14.89 4.36 -15.02
CA ARG A 60 15.18 3.51 -13.84
C ARG A 60 14.44 2.20 -13.90
N ASN A 61 13.18 2.19 -14.30
CA ASN A 61 12.38 0.96 -14.43
C ASN A 61 12.91 0.02 -15.52
N HIS A 62 13.65 0.49 -16.51
CA HIS A 62 14.31 -0.36 -17.51
C HIS A 62 15.63 -0.99 -17.05
N SER A 63 16.20 -0.53 -15.94
CA SER A 63 17.43 -1.09 -15.34
C SER A 63 17.18 -2.21 -14.35
N SER A 64 15.96 -2.70 -14.17
CA SER A 64 15.56 -3.45 -12.97
C SER A 64 14.93 -4.80 -13.21
N SER A 65 15.71 -5.76 -13.66
CA SER A 65 15.45 -7.17 -13.34
C SER A 65 15.50 -7.43 -11.81
N GLN A 66 16.32 -6.71 -11.08
CA GLN A 66 16.40 -6.76 -9.61
C GLN A 66 15.19 -6.12 -8.92
N TYR A 67 14.72 -4.95 -9.37
CA TYR A 67 13.53 -4.26 -8.80
C TYR A 67 12.22 -5.05 -8.93
N THR A 68 12.10 -5.95 -9.93
CA THR A 68 10.91 -6.79 -10.06
C THR A 68 10.90 -7.90 -9.02
N GLN A 69 12.06 -8.45 -8.70
CA GLN A 69 12.21 -9.51 -7.71
C GLN A 69 11.98 -8.98 -6.30
N ASP A 70 12.61 -7.86 -5.95
CA ASP A 70 12.43 -7.18 -4.66
C ASP A 70 10.95 -6.80 -4.43
N ASN A 71 10.25 -6.30 -5.45
CA ASN A 71 8.83 -6.00 -5.37
C ASN A 71 7.94 -7.25 -5.17
N ILE A 72 8.33 -8.40 -5.71
CA ILE A 72 7.59 -9.65 -5.51
C ILE A 72 7.79 -10.14 -4.07
N GLU A 73 9.01 -10.10 -3.56
CA GLU A 73 9.34 -10.49 -2.19
C GLU A 73 8.65 -9.59 -1.16
N GLU A 74 8.66 -8.27 -1.36
CA GLU A 74 7.92 -7.32 -0.52
C GLU A 74 6.42 -7.60 -0.51
N ARG A 75 5.81 -7.89 -1.67
CA ARG A 75 4.40 -8.26 -1.75
C ARG A 75 4.09 -9.55 -1.00
N LYS A 76 4.95 -10.56 -1.14
CA LYS A 76 4.81 -11.83 -0.41
C LYS A 76 4.95 -11.61 1.10
N GLN A 77 5.87 -10.74 1.53
CA GLN A 77 6.00 -10.36 2.93
C GLN A 77 4.70 -9.71 3.47
N VAL A 78 4.10 -8.79 2.72
CA VAL A 78 2.80 -8.21 3.09
C VAL A 78 1.70 -9.28 3.16
N SER A 79 1.66 -10.21 2.20
CA SER A 79 0.74 -11.34 2.18
C SER A 79 0.87 -12.22 3.45
N VAL A 80 2.10 -12.46 3.90
CA VAL A 80 2.36 -13.21 5.15
C VAL A 80 1.83 -12.46 6.37
N LEU A 81 2.01 -11.15 6.45
CA LEU A 81 1.46 -10.34 7.55
C LEU A 81 -0.09 -10.32 7.52
N GLN A 82 -0.67 -10.32 6.33
CA GLN A 82 -2.13 -10.40 6.18
C GLN A 82 -2.69 -11.74 6.66
N ILE A 83 -2.06 -12.87 6.31
CA ILE A 83 -2.53 -14.18 6.78
C ILE A 83 -2.34 -14.34 8.29
N ILE A 84 -1.27 -13.81 8.88
CA ILE A 84 -1.09 -13.78 10.34
C ILE A 84 -2.28 -13.05 10.99
N ASN A 85 -2.67 -11.89 10.47
CA ASN A 85 -3.81 -11.17 10.99
C ASN A 85 -5.13 -11.91 10.75
N ALA A 86 -5.30 -12.56 9.61
CA ALA A 86 -6.49 -13.37 9.35
C ALA A 86 -6.66 -14.49 10.39
N PHE A 87 -5.59 -15.18 10.77
CA PHE A 87 -5.64 -16.18 11.84
C PHE A 87 -6.02 -15.59 13.21
N ARG A 88 -5.57 -14.38 13.53
CA ARG A 88 -5.93 -13.69 14.77
C ARG A 88 -7.43 -13.38 14.88
N PHE A 89 -8.06 -13.04 13.76
CA PHE A 89 -9.49 -12.70 13.71
C PHE A 89 -10.40 -13.91 13.47
N LEU A 90 -9.96 -14.83 12.64
CA LEU A 90 -10.82 -15.88 12.10
C LEU A 90 -10.39 -17.28 12.50
N GLY A 91 -9.18 -17.46 13.06
CA GLY A 91 -8.63 -18.77 13.40
C GLY A 91 -9.51 -19.54 14.39
N VAL A 92 -10.14 -18.84 15.34
CA VAL A 92 -11.09 -19.43 16.29
C VAL A 92 -12.22 -20.22 15.61
N ARG A 93 -12.63 -19.80 14.40
CA ARG A 93 -13.69 -20.48 13.63
C ARG A 93 -13.25 -21.85 13.08
N GLN A 94 -11.94 -22.11 13.04
CA GLN A 94 -11.34 -23.41 12.69
C GLN A 94 -10.87 -24.18 13.93
N ALA A 95 -11.00 -23.60 15.13
CA ALA A 95 -10.62 -24.24 16.36
C ALA A 95 -11.49 -25.47 16.63
N ASN A 96 -10.93 -26.45 17.36
CA ASN A 96 -11.62 -27.68 17.70
C ASN A 96 -12.34 -27.54 19.04
N LEU A 97 -13.42 -26.74 19.04
CA LEU A 97 -14.18 -26.34 20.22
C LEU A 97 -15.44 -27.26 20.45
N ASP A 98 -15.73 -28.12 19.49
CA ASP A 98 -16.88 -29.04 19.57
C ASP A 98 -16.40 -30.47 19.87
N PRO A 99 -16.41 -30.89 21.12
CA PRO A 99 -16.00 -32.26 21.50
C PRO A 99 -16.93 -33.35 20.95
N LEU A 100 -18.19 -33.02 20.65
CA LEU A 100 -19.17 -33.93 20.10
C LEU A 100 -19.15 -34.02 18.57
N LYS A 101 -18.35 -33.16 17.91
CA LYS A 101 -18.20 -33.08 16.45
C LYS A 101 -19.51 -32.92 15.68
N GLN A 102 -20.47 -32.19 16.25
CA GLN A 102 -21.77 -31.93 15.65
C GLN A 102 -21.73 -30.74 14.67
N LEU A 103 -20.79 -29.80 14.84
CA LEU A 103 -20.65 -28.64 14.00
C LEU A 103 -19.68 -28.90 12.83
N GLN A 104 -20.14 -28.61 11.62
CA GLN A 104 -19.24 -28.59 10.46
C GLN A 104 -18.47 -27.29 10.45
N LYS A 105 -17.13 -27.39 10.38
CA LYS A 105 -16.27 -26.21 10.28
C LYS A 105 -16.42 -25.56 8.89
N PRO A 106 -16.72 -24.27 8.79
CA PRO A 106 -16.83 -23.59 7.50
C PRO A 106 -15.46 -23.48 6.84
N TYR A 107 -15.39 -23.59 5.53
CA TYR A 107 -14.20 -23.21 4.79
C TYR A 107 -14.04 -21.68 4.83
N ILE A 108 -12.87 -21.20 5.23
CA ILE A 108 -12.56 -19.77 5.34
C ILE A 108 -11.39 -19.48 4.38
N PRO A 109 -11.65 -18.88 3.20
CA PRO A 109 -10.62 -18.61 2.21
C PRO A 109 -9.45 -17.78 2.76
N ALA A 110 -9.74 -16.82 3.64
CA ALA A 110 -8.73 -15.96 4.25
C ALA A 110 -7.71 -16.68 5.15
N LEU A 111 -7.93 -17.95 5.48
CA LEU A 111 -6.94 -18.77 6.21
C LEU A 111 -6.10 -19.65 5.28
N ASP A 112 -6.38 -19.62 3.98
CA ASP A 112 -5.63 -20.37 2.97
C ASP A 112 -4.52 -19.47 2.39
N PRO A 113 -3.23 -19.87 2.43
CA PRO A 113 -2.13 -19.11 1.82
C PRO A 113 -2.35 -18.77 0.35
N LYS A 114 -3.04 -19.64 -0.40
CA LYS A 114 -3.35 -19.42 -1.82
C LYS A 114 -4.21 -18.19 -2.06
N PHE A 115 -5.06 -17.82 -1.11
CA PHE A 115 -5.88 -16.61 -1.18
C PHE A 115 -5.01 -15.32 -1.28
N TYR A 116 -3.81 -15.37 -0.74
CA TYR A 116 -2.84 -14.26 -0.75
C TYR A 116 -1.76 -14.41 -1.84
N GLY A 117 -1.93 -15.37 -2.74
CA GLY A 117 -0.94 -15.63 -3.81
C GLY A 117 0.34 -16.31 -3.31
N LEU A 118 0.31 -16.91 -2.12
CA LEU A 118 1.41 -17.72 -1.59
C LEU A 118 1.25 -19.16 -2.07
N THR A 119 2.31 -19.71 -2.69
CA THR A 119 2.31 -21.04 -3.31
C THR A 119 3.12 -22.05 -2.50
N GLU A 120 3.14 -23.30 -2.94
CA GLU A 120 3.97 -24.33 -2.33
C GLU A 120 5.48 -24.02 -2.42
N GLU A 121 5.89 -23.28 -3.46
CA GLU A 121 7.27 -22.83 -3.65
C GLU A 121 7.72 -21.84 -2.57
N ASP A 122 6.75 -21.11 -1.97
CA ASP A 122 7.03 -20.13 -0.92
C ASP A 122 7.10 -20.74 0.48
N MET A 123 6.73 -22.02 0.65
CA MET A 123 6.61 -22.64 1.96
C MET A 123 7.92 -22.68 2.74
N ASP A 124 9.06 -22.80 2.06
CA ASP A 124 10.37 -22.85 2.67
C ASP A 124 11.08 -21.48 2.62
N THR A 125 10.47 -20.48 2.01
CA THR A 125 10.95 -19.10 2.01
C THR A 125 10.78 -18.49 3.40
N VAL A 126 11.81 -17.76 3.85
CA VAL A 126 11.87 -17.14 5.16
C VAL A 126 11.22 -15.76 5.11
N PHE A 127 10.29 -15.50 6.01
CA PHE A 127 9.57 -14.23 6.13
C PHE A 127 9.67 -13.66 7.54
N ASN A 128 9.53 -12.34 7.64
CA ASN A 128 9.43 -11.67 8.93
C ASN A 128 8.05 -11.93 9.54
N THR A 129 8.04 -12.36 10.81
CA THR A 129 6.82 -12.70 11.55
C THR A 129 6.06 -11.50 12.09
N GLY A 130 6.60 -10.30 11.95
CA GLY A 130 6.00 -9.05 12.38
C GLY A 130 5.75 -9.00 13.89
N SER A 131 4.49 -8.85 14.27
CA SER A 131 4.08 -8.79 15.67
C SER A 131 3.65 -10.15 16.27
N LEU A 132 3.98 -11.27 15.60
CA LEU A 132 3.75 -12.60 16.15
C LEU A 132 4.81 -12.87 17.24
N VAL A 133 4.40 -13.48 18.35
CA VAL A 133 5.32 -13.88 19.42
C VAL A 133 6.06 -15.15 18.96
N ALA A 134 7.12 -14.95 18.21
CA ALA A 134 7.91 -15.98 17.53
C ALA A 134 9.29 -15.42 17.20
N PRO A 135 10.28 -16.25 16.78
CA PRO A 135 11.48 -15.72 16.15
C PRO A 135 11.16 -14.76 15.00
N GLU A 136 11.94 -13.70 14.86
CA GLU A 136 11.70 -12.63 13.89
C GLU A 136 11.59 -13.13 12.45
N LEU A 137 12.39 -14.15 12.11
CA LEU A 137 12.44 -14.75 10.79
C LEU A 137 12.11 -16.23 10.88
N LEU A 138 11.09 -16.67 10.13
CA LEU A 138 10.68 -18.07 10.05
C LEU A 138 10.27 -18.44 8.62
N PRO A 139 10.50 -19.71 8.20
CA PRO A 139 9.89 -20.23 6.97
C PRO A 139 8.36 -20.18 7.04
N LEU A 140 7.70 -19.88 5.91
CA LEU A 140 6.24 -19.79 5.83
C LEU A 140 5.55 -21.01 6.42
N ARG A 141 6.03 -22.22 6.11
CA ARG A 141 5.53 -23.49 6.66
C ARG A 141 5.50 -23.48 8.19
N LYS A 142 6.53 -22.95 8.83
CA LYS A 142 6.61 -22.86 10.30
C LYS A 142 5.67 -21.80 10.85
N ILE A 143 5.52 -20.67 10.16
CA ILE A 143 4.55 -19.63 10.53
C ILE A 143 3.15 -20.22 10.52
N LEU A 144 2.75 -20.92 9.45
CA LEU A 144 1.42 -21.51 9.32
C LEU A 144 1.16 -22.59 10.39
N GLN A 145 2.15 -23.45 10.66
CA GLN A 145 2.06 -24.45 11.73
C GLN A 145 1.86 -23.80 13.10
N LEU A 146 2.59 -22.71 13.37
CA LEU A 146 2.46 -21.96 14.62
C LEU A 146 1.08 -21.31 14.73
N LEU A 147 0.60 -20.67 13.68
CA LEU A 147 -0.73 -20.05 13.64
C LEU A 147 -1.85 -21.06 13.84
N GLN A 148 -1.77 -22.22 13.18
CA GLN A 148 -2.74 -23.30 13.38
C GLN A 148 -2.72 -23.82 14.83
N ARG A 149 -1.55 -23.98 15.41
CA ARG A 149 -1.40 -24.45 16.79
C ARG A 149 -1.97 -23.45 17.81
N ILE A 150 -1.73 -22.14 17.59
CA ILE A 150 -2.18 -21.08 18.53
C ILE A 150 -3.68 -20.84 18.38
N TYR A 151 -4.17 -20.65 17.14
CA TYR A 151 -5.51 -20.13 16.90
C TYR A 151 -6.55 -21.19 16.53
N CYS A 152 -6.13 -22.41 16.13
CA CYS A 152 -7.03 -23.46 15.67
C CYS A 152 -6.98 -24.72 16.55
N GLY A 153 -6.39 -24.62 17.74
CA GLY A 153 -6.31 -25.72 18.72
C GLY A 153 -7.64 -26.04 19.40
N ASN A 154 -7.57 -26.64 20.59
CA ASN A 154 -8.76 -27.01 21.38
C ASN A 154 -9.25 -25.86 22.29
N VAL A 155 -8.57 -24.74 22.27
CA VAL A 155 -8.94 -23.51 22.98
C VAL A 155 -9.08 -22.40 21.95
N GLY A 156 -10.24 -21.75 21.92
CA GLY A 156 -10.48 -20.58 21.07
C GLY A 156 -10.15 -19.33 21.83
N VAL A 157 -9.48 -18.37 21.14
CA VAL A 157 -9.12 -17.07 21.72
C VAL A 157 -9.60 -15.97 20.81
N GLU A 158 -10.44 -15.11 21.34
CA GLU A 158 -10.95 -13.90 20.69
C GLU A 158 -10.57 -12.67 21.51
N TYR A 159 -9.63 -11.86 21.05
CA TYR A 159 -9.13 -10.70 21.79
C TYR A 159 -8.86 -9.46 20.90
N MET A 160 -9.02 -9.59 19.59
CA MET A 160 -8.66 -8.51 18.67
C MET A 160 -9.59 -7.30 18.74
N TYR A 161 -10.79 -7.45 19.36
CA TYR A 161 -11.73 -6.36 19.64
C TYR A 161 -11.25 -5.44 20.78
N ILE A 162 -10.29 -5.87 21.61
CA ILE A 162 -9.74 -5.06 22.69
C ILE A 162 -9.02 -3.85 22.09
N THR A 163 -9.40 -2.65 22.48
CA THR A 163 -8.80 -1.40 21.98
C THR A 163 -7.47 -1.08 22.65
N ASP A 164 -7.29 -1.50 23.90
CA ASP A 164 -6.06 -1.28 24.64
C ASP A 164 -4.91 -2.14 24.09
N THR A 165 -3.84 -1.47 23.67
CA THR A 165 -2.68 -2.12 23.03
C THR A 165 -1.83 -2.91 24.03
N GLU A 166 -1.73 -2.45 25.30
CA GLU A 166 -0.95 -3.14 26.32
C GLU A 166 -1.61 -4.45 26.71
N GLN A 167 -2.93 -4.43 26.90
CA GLN A 167 -3.71 -5.65 27.15
C GLN A 167 -3.59 -6.66 26.02
N LYS A 168 -3.69 -6.21 24.75
CA LYS A 168 -3.49 -7.08 23.60
C LYS A 168 -2.12 -7.74 23.58
N ARG A 169 -1.06 -6.96 23.79
CA ARG A 169 0.32 -7.46 23.84
C ARG A 169 0.53 -8.43 24.99
N TRP A 170 -0.08 -8.15 26.15
CA TRP A 170 -0.02 -9.04 27.29
C TRP A 170 -0.65 -10.40 27.02
N ILE A 171 -1.80 -10.43 26.32
CA ILE A 171 -2.46 -11.66 25.89
C ILE A 171 -1.60 -12.40 24.86
N GLN A 172 -1.12 -11.69 23.81
CA GLN A 172 -0.28 -12.27 22.77
C GLN A 172 1.00 -12.93 23.29
N ALA A 173 1.58 -12.35 24.34
CA ALA A 173 2.80 -12.92 24.94
C ALA A 173 2.55 -14.20 25.74
N ARG A 174 1.29 -14.62 25.95
CA ARG A 174 0.89 -15.79 26.73
C ARG A 174 0.19 -16.87 25.93
N LEU A 175 -0.14 -16.58 24.66
CA LEU A 175 -0.67 -17.55 23.70
C LEU A 175 0.46 -18.33 23.01
#